data_439989738cd44c665e1192246f5a8a28
#
_entry.id   439989738cd44c665e1192246f5a8a28
#
_cell.length_a   1.000
_cell.length_b   1.000
_cell.length_c   1.000
_cell.angle_alpha   90.00
_cell.angle_beta   90.00
_cell.angle_gamma   90.00
#
_symmetry.space_group_name_H-M   'P 1'
#
loop_
_entity.id
_entity.type
_entity.pdbx_description
1 polymer ?
#
loop_
_entity_poly.entity_id
_entity_poly.type
_entity_poly.pdbx_seq_one_letter_code
_entity_poly.pdbx_strand_id
1 'polypeptide(L)'
;YLKEVVTLSAEQETLLQGIIDRLLQGEPLQYIEGKAPFCGMSFIVNPSVLIPRPETAELVDWIISDNTTQQPHILDLGTGSGCISISLSKQMPQATVEACDISEGALEVAKANNRENCTSVTFFHHDILDLTTPLPHSYDILVSNPPYIMQSEATDMELHVTEWEPHTALFVPDNDALRFYRAIAEIGQTEVLKPGGHIYVEINQALGKETAELFESYGYKEVTLRKDIFGNDRMIKCYK
;
A
#
# COMPACT_ATOMS: atom_id res chain seq x y z
N TYR A 1 -21.00 -36.07 -3.89
CA TYR A 1 -19.86 -35.55 -3.12
C TYR A 1 -19.52 -36.58 -2.07
N LEU A 2 -18.46 -37.37 -2.25
CA LEU A 2 -17.87 -38.21 -1.21
C LEU A 2 -17.24 -37.27 -0.17
N LYS A 3 -17.74 -37.27 1.05
CA LYS A 3 -17.07 -36.65 2.19
C LYS A 3 -15.90 -37.58 2.57
N GLU A 4 -14.69 -37.27 2.12
CA GLU A 4 -13.50 -37.88 2.70
C GLU A 4 -13.43 -37.43 4.16
N VAL A 5 -13.50 -38.40 5.06
CA VAL A 5 -13.25 -38.17 6.48
C VAL A 5 -11.74 -38.09 6.65
N VAL A 6 -11.22 -36.86 6.77
CA VAL A 6 -9.81 -36.65 7.11
C VAL A 6 -9.66 -36.81 8.61
N THR A 7 -8.84 -37.79 9.03
CA THR A 7 -8.46 -37.94 10.43
C THR A 7 -7.18 -37.16 10.67
N LEU A 8 -7.22 -36.19 11.58
CA LEU A 8 -6.06 -35.40 11.96
C LEU A 8 -5.17 -36.18 12.94
N SER A 9 -3.87 -35.93 12.89
CA SER A 9 -2.97 -36.36 13.96
C SER A 9 -3.13 -35.47 15.19
N ALA A 10 -2.71 -35.92 16.36
CA ALA A 10 -2.76 -35.13 17.59
C ALA A 10 -2.00 -33.78 17.48
N GLU A 11 -0.91 -33.75 16.70
CA GLU A 11 -0.14 -32.52 16.40
C GLU A 11 -0.97 -31.56 15.53
N GLN A 12 -1.65 -32.08 14.50
CA GLN A 12 -2.53 -31.29 13.64
C GLN A 12 -3.75 -30.76 14.39
N GLU A 13 -4.32 -31.56 15.30
CA GLU A 13 -5.43 -31.10 16.16
C GLU A 13 -4.97 -29.96 17.08
N THR A 14 -3.77 -30.10 17.69
CA THR A 14 -3.22 -29.04 18.56
C THR A 14 -2.93 -27.76 17.76
N LEU A 15 -2.36 -27.86 16.57
CA LEU A 15 -2.11 -26.72 15.69
C LEU A 15 -3.43 -26.04 15.28
N LEU A 16 -4.41 -26.83 14.85
CA LEU A 16 -5.73 -26.33 14.46
C LEU A 16 -6.42 -25.61 15.61
N GLN A 17 -6.38 -26.19 16.84
CA GLN A 17 -6.94 -25.55 18.01
C GLN A 17 -6.26 -24.20 18.30
N GLY A 18 -4.93 -24.13 18.19
CA GLY A 18 -4.19 -22.87 18.35
C GLY A 18 -4.59 -21.80 17.32
N ILE A 19 -4.82 -22.19 16.07
CA ILE A 19 -5.33 -21.28 15.02
C ILE A 19 -6.74 -20.79 15.37
N ILE A 20 -7.63 -21.71 15.78
CA ILE A 20 -9.00 -21.38 16.17
C ILE A 20 -9.01 -20.40 17.36
N ASP A 21 -8.18 -20.63 18.36
CA ASP A 21 -8.10 -19.76 19.55
C ASP A 21 -7.66 -18.34 19.19
N ARG A 22 -6.69 -18.18 18.26
CA ARG A 22 -6.25 -16.87 17.74
C ARG A 22 -7.34 -16.19 16.92
N LEU A 23 -8.04 -16.91 16.05
CA LEU A 23 -9.17 -16.39 15.29
C LEU A 23 -10.31 -15.91 16.21
N LEU A 24 -10.60 -16.65 17.28
CA LEU A 24 -11.61 -16.26 18.28
C LEU A 24 -11.21 -15.00 19.07
N GLN A 25 -9.92 -14.68 19.13
CA GLN A 25 -9.41 -13.43 19.69
C GLN A 25 -9.45 -12.28 18.67
N GLY A 26 -9.94 -12.52 17.45
CA GLY A 26 -10.03 -11.51 16.39
C GLY A 26 -8.74 -11.31 15.60
N GLU A 27 -7.70 -12.15 15.78
CA GLU A 27 -6.47 -12.01 15.01
C GLU A 27 -6.73 -12.32 13.52
N PRO A 28 -6.29 -11.46 12.58
CA PRO A 28 -6.44 -11.71 11.15
C PRO A 28 -5.80 -13.03 10.72
N LEU A 29 -6.51 -13.81 9.89
CA LEU A 29 -6.01 -15.09 9.38
C LEU A 29 -4.64 -14.93 8.71
N GLN A 30 -4.44 -13.85 7.98
CA GLN A 30 -3.17 -13.57 7.29
C GLN A 30 -1.99 -13.40 8.26
N TYR A 31 -2.22 -12.84 9.45
CA TYR A 31 -1.17 -12.76 10.48
C TYR A 31 -0.95 -14.12 11.14
N ILE A 32 -2.00 -14.92 11.29
CA ILE A 32 -1.88 -16.29 11.81
C ILE A 32 -1.04 -17.16 10.85
N GLU A 33 -1.30 -17.04 9.55
CA GLU A 33 -0.56 -17.75 8.50
C GLU A 33 0.82 -17.12 8.20
N GLY A 34 1.00 -15.85 8.60
CA GLY A 34 2.19 -15.06 8.31
C GLY A 34 2.30 -14.66 6.85
N LYS A 35 1.24 -14.84 6.05
CA LYS A 35 1.25 -14.58 4.60
C LYS A 35 -0.10 -14.04 4.11
N ALA A 36 -0.03 -13.20 3.06
CA ALA A 36 -1.19 -12.69 2.32
C ALA A 36 -0.96 -12.78 0.81
N PRO A 37 -1.96 -13.18 0.01
CA PRO A 37 -1.86 -13.16 -1.45
C PRO A 37 -2.05 -11.73 -1.97
N PHE A 38 -1.27 -11.32 -2.99
CA PHE A 38 -1.46 -10.04 -3.69
C PHE A 38 -0.83 -10.10 -5.08
N CYS A 39 -1.53 -9.62 -6.13
CA CYS A 39 -1.09 -9.63 -7.53
C CYS A 39 -0.48 -10.96 -8.00
N GLY A 40 -1.07 -12.09 -7.60
CA GLY A 40 -0.59 -13.43 -7.96
C GLY A 40 0.67 -13.90 -7.24
N MET A 41 1.14 -13.14 -6.25
CA MET A 41 2.30 -13.43 -5.40
C MET A 41 1.88 -13.66 -3.95
N SER A 42 2.81 -14.18 -3.13
CA SER A 42 2.63 -14.34 -1.68
C SER A 42 3.53 -13.36 -0.95
N PHE A 43 2.97 -12.63 0.01
CA PHE A 43 3.67 -11.65 0.83
C PHE A 43 3.68 -12.06 2.29
N ILE A 44 4.83 -12.03 2.92
CA ILE A 44 4.98 -12.14 4.37
C ILE A 44 4.29 -10.92 4.98
N VAL A 45 3.46 -11.16 6.00
CA VAL A 45 2.79 -10.12 6.76
C VAL A 45 2.87 -10.43 8.25
N ASN A 46 2.93 -9.38 9.05
CA ASN A 46 2.88 -9.41 10.52
C ASN A 46 2.34 -8.06 11.03
N PRO A 47 2.13 -7.86 12.34
CA PRO A 47 1.59 -6.61 12.88
C PRO A 47 2.41 -5.33 12.61
N SER A 48 3.55 -5.41 11.92
CA SER A 48 4.33 -4.22 11.50
C SER A 48 3.84 -3.62 10.17
N VAL A 49 2.97 -4.30 9.42
CA VAL A 49 2.53 -3.89 8.08
C VAL A 49 1.03 -4.07 7.89
N LEU A 50 0.42 -3.19 7.12
CA LEU A 50 -0.94 -3.38 6.63
C LEU A 50 -1.02 -4.66 5.80
N ILE A 51 -2.07 -5.45 6.00
CA ILE A 51 -2.36 -6.60 5.13
C ILE A 51 -2.74 -6.07 3.75
N PRO A 52 -2.08 -6.50 2.66
CA PRO A 52 -2.40 -6.06 1.30
C PRO A 52 -3.89 -6.23 0.97
N ARG A 53 -4.51 -5.15 0.44
CA ARG A 53 -5.93 -5.15 0.08
C ARG A 53 -6.14 -5.44 -1.41
N PRO A 54 -7.21 -6.15 -1.78
CA PRO A 54 -7.51 -6.43 -3.19
C PRO A 54 -7.63 -5.16 -4.05
N GLU A 55 -8.21 -4.08 -3.49
CA GLU A 55 -8.40 -2.80 -4.18
C GLU A 55 -7.07 -2.13 -4.54
N THR A 56 -6.04 -2.31 -3.72
CA THR A 56 -4.69 -1.81 -4.00
C THR A 56 -4.08 -2.50 -5.23
N ALA A 57 -4.49 -3.72 -5.56
CA ALA A 57 -4.05 -4.39 -6.80
C ALA A 57 -4.55 -3.66 -8.06
N GLU A 58 -5.71 -3.02 -7.99
CA GLU A 58 -6.22 -2.22 -9.11
C GLU A 58 -5.36 -0.97 -9.36
N LEU A 59 -4.76 -0.40 -8.32
CA LEU A 59 -3.79 0.70 -8.46
C LEU A 59 -2.53 0.24 -9.21
N VAL A 60 -2.01 -0.94 -8.86
CA VAL A 60 -0.88 -1.57 -9.54
C VAL A 60 -1.21 -1.83 -11.02
N ASP A 61 -2.35 -2.43 -11.29
CA ASP A 61 -2.82 -2.71 -12.66
C ASP A 61 -3.00 -1.43 -13.48
N TRP A 62 -3.48 -0.35 -12.85
CA TRP A 62 -3.62 0.94 -13.51
C TRP A 62 -2.26 1.51 -13.93
N ILE A 63 -1.28 1.51 -13.02
CA ILE A 63 0.09 1.97 -13.32
C ILE A 63 0.68 1.18 -14.49
N ILE A 64 0.54 -0.14 -14.48
CA ILE A 64 1.07 -1.01 -15.55
C ILE A 64 0.39 -0.70 -16.88
N SER A 65 -0.94 -0.58 -16.89
CA SER A 65 -1.71 -0.35 -18.12
C SER A 65 -1.45 1.01 -18.76
N ASP A 66 -1.18 2.03 -17.95
CA ASP A 66 -0.94 3.40 -18.40
C ASP A 66 0.53 3.67 -18.74
N ASN A 67 1.43 2.78 -18.32
CA ASN A 67 2.86 3.07 -18.45
C ASN A 67 3.34 2.81 -19.88
N THR A 68 3.63 3.90 -20.56
CA THR A 68 4.22 3.91 -21.91
C THR A 68 5.74 4.12 -21.89
N THR A 69 6.32 4.38 -20.73
CA THR A 69 7.76 4.59 -20.56
C THR A 69 8.50 3.26 -20.60
N GLN A 70 9.57 3.17 -21.38
CA GLN A 70 10.30 1.90 -21.52
C GLN A 70 11.06 1.49 -20.27
N GLN A 71 11.52 2.44 -19.45
CA GLN A 71 12.31 2.20 -18.23
C GLN A 71 11.93 3.24 -17.16
N PRO A 72 10.72 3.18 -16.59
CA PRO A 72 10.30 4.15 -15.60
C PRO A 72 11.08 3.99 -14.30
N HIS A 73 11.43 5.11 -13.66
CA HIS A 73 11.91 5.15 -12.29
C HIS A 73 10.71 5.43 -11.40
N ILE A 74 10.40 4.52 -10.50
CA ILE A 74 9.19 4.52 -9.66
C ILE A 74 9.58 4.62 -8.20
N LEU A 75 8.90 5.49 -7.45
CA LEU A 75 9.00 5.54 -5.99
C LEU A 75 7.65 5.19 -5.35
N ASP A 76 7.68 4.19 -4.47
CA ASP A 76 6.57 3.81 -3.60
C ASP A 76 6.74 4.46 -2.23
N LEU A 77 5.85 5.38 -1.90
CA LEU A 77 5.86 6.17 -0.67
C LEU A 77 4.96 5.53 0.39
N GLY A 78 5.53 5.05 1.51
CA GLY A 78 4.81 4.30 2.54
C GLY A 78 4.55 2.87 2.11
N THR A 79 5.62 2.15 1.77
CA THR A 79 5.53 0.84 1.08
C THR A 79 4.94 -0.29 1.91
N GLY A 80 4.94 -0.19 3.25
CA GLY A 80 4.43 -1.23 4.14
C GLY A 80 5.08 -2.59 3.90
N SER A 81 4.30 -3.58 3.49
CA SER A 81 4.79 -4.92 3.14
C SER A 81 5.62 -4.99 1.85
N GLY A 82 5.70 -3.89 1.09
CA GLY A 82 6.30 -3.84 -0.24
C GLY A 82 5.37 -4.33 -1.36
N CYS A 83 4.10 -4.54 -1.09
CA CYS A 83 3.20 -5.19 -2.04
C CYS A 83 3.05 -4.42 -3.37
N ILE A 84 3.01 -3.08 -3.35
CA ILE A 84 2.96 -2.25 -4.56
C ILE A 84 4.30 -2.30 -5.29
N SER A 85 5.37 -1.88 -4.61
CA SER A 85 6.71 -1.78 -5.21
C SER A 85 7.23 -3.09 -5.78
N ILE A 86 7.05 -4.20 -5.05
CA ILE A 86 7.46 -5.53 -5.48
C ILE A 86 6.62 -6.01 -6.67
N SER A 87 5.29 -5.75 -6.66
CA SER A 87 4.42 -6.11 -7.79
C SER A 87 4.79 -5.34 -9.06
N LEU A 88 5.07 -4.04 -8.94
CA LEU A 88 5.55 -3.23 -10.05
C LEU A 88 6.90 -3.73 -10.58
N SER A 89 7.86 -4.00 -9.69
CA SER A 89 9.16 -4.55 -10.08
C SER A 89 9.05 -5.91 -10.79
N LYS A 90 8.11 -6.76 -10.37
CA LYS A 90 7.88 -8.09 -10.96
C LYS A 90 7.25 -8.01 -12.34
N GLN A 91 6.24 -7.15 -12.50
CA GLN A 91 5.43 -7.07 -13.71
C GLN A 91 5.99 -6.07 -14.73
N MET A 92 6.88 -5.18 -14.30
CA MET A 92 7.59 -4.20 -15.14
C MET A 92 9.11 -4.40 -15.02
N PRO A 93 9.67 -5.47 -15.60
CA PRO A 93 11.07 -5.85 -15.37
C PRO A 93 12.10 -4.82 -15.89
N GLN A 94 11.67 -3.85 -16.68
CA GLN A 94 12.50 -2.74 -17.14
C GLN A 94 12.45 -1.51 -16.21
N ALA A 95 11.53 -1.49 -15.25
CA ALA A 95 11.43 -0.40 -14.30
C ALA A 95 12.54 -0.46 -13.24
N THR A 96 13.02 0.70 -12.82
CA THR A 96 13.79 0.84 -11.58
C THR A 96 12.81 1.23 -10.48
N VAL A 97 12.68 0.39 -9.45
CA VAL A 97 11.71 0.62 -8.37
C VAL A 97 12.45 0.84 -7.06
N GLU A 98 12.12 1.95 -6.42
CA GLU A 98 12.55 2.29 -5.08
C GLU A 98 11.31 2.43 -4.18
N ALA A 99 11.49 2.22 -2.89
CA ALA A 99 10.40 2.30 -1.95
C ALA A 99 10.88 2.78 -0.57
N CYS A 100 10.07 3.57 0.10
CA CYS A 100 10.39 4.04 1.44
C CYS A 100 9.23 3.84 2.42
N ASP A 101 9.61 3.79 3.69
CA ASP A 101 8.67 3.77 4.81
C ASP A 101 9.32 4.43 6.03
N ILE A 102 8.49 4.97 6.93
CA ILE A 102 8.95 5.50 8.23
C ILE A 102 9.20 4.37 9.22
N SER A 103 8.56 3.21 9.04
CA SER A 103 8.64 2.05 9.92
C SER A 103 9.80 1.13 9.52
N GLU A 104 10.81 1.02 10.36
CA GLU A 104 11.89 0.04 10.17
C GLU A 104 11.33 -1.40 10.16
N GLY A 105 10.30 -1.68 10.97
CA GLY A 105 9.64 -2.99 10.97
C GLY A 105 8.96 -3.31 9.64
N ALA A 106 8.34 -2.32 8.99
CA ALA A 106 7.77 -2.46 7.65
C ALA A 106 8.87 -2.70 6.61
N LEU A 107 9.97 -1.94 6.67
CA LEU A 107 11.10 -2.12 5.75
C LEU A 107 11.74 -3.51 5.86
N GLU A 108 11.82 -4.08 7.06
CA GLU A 108 12.34 -5.45 7.23
C GLU A 108 11.40 -6.49 6.58
N VAL A 109 10.08 -6.31 6.73
CA VAL A 109 9.09 -7.17 6.05
C VAL A 109 9.19 -6.99 4.53
N ALA A 110 9.24 -5.76 4.02
CA ALA A 110 9.37 -5.47 2.60
C ALA A 110 10.64 -6.07 1.99
N LYS A 111 11.79 -5.94 2.66
CA LYS A 111 13.06 -6.58 2.25
C LYS A 111 12.97 -8.12 2.22
N ALA A 112 12.26 -8.71 3.19
CA ALA A 112 12.02 -10.16 3.19
C ALA A 112 11.14 -10.57 1.99
N ASN A 113 10.07 -9.83 1.73
CA ASN A 113 9.18 -10.04 0.58
C ASN A 113 9.90 -9.89 -0.76
N ASN A 114 10.79 -8.90 -0.87
CA ASN A 114 11.60 -8.69 -2.08
C ASN A 114 12.49 -9.91 -2.39
N ARG A 115 13.12 -10.49 -1.36
CA ARG A 115 13.91 -11.74 -1.51
C ARG A 115 13.03 -12.92 -1.88
N GLU A 116 11.90 -13.11 -1.18
CA GLU A 116 10.97 -14.23 -1.41
C GLU A 116 10.42 -14.22 -2.84
N ASN A 117 10.08 -13.03 -3.36
CA ASN A 117 9.51 -12.87 -4.70
C ASN A 117 10.56 -12.67 -5.81
N CYS A 118 11.85 -12.72 -5.47
CA CYS A 118 12.97 -12.57 -6.42
C CYS A 118 12.86 -11.30 -7.27
N THR A 119 12.66 -10.14 -6.61
CA THR A 119 12.61 -8.81 -7.23
C THR A 119 13.79 -7.93 -6.79
N SER A 120 13.94 -6.76 -7.41
CA SER A 120 15.11 -5.87 -7.22
C SER A 120 14.69 -4.48 -6.77
N VAL A 121 13.82 -4.38 -5.75
CA VAL A 121 13.41 -3.09 -5.17
C VAL A 121 14.48 -2.61 -4.18
N THR A 122 14.83 -1.32 -4.26
CA THR A 122 15.69 -0.66 -3.27
C THR A 122 14.82 -0.01 -2.19
N PHE A 123 15.07 -0.36 -0.92
CA PHE A 123 14.32 0.16 0.22
C PHE A 123 15.17 1.11 1.06
N PHE A 124 14.57 2.22 1.49
CA PHE A 124 15.20 3.18 2.40
C PHE A 124 14.19 3.76 3.40
N HIS A 125 14.71 4.23 4.53
CA HIS A 125 13.89 4.88 5.56
C HIS A 125 13.62 6.33 5.17
N HIS A 126 12.34 6.75 5.19
CA HIS A 126 11.94 8.13 4.97
C HIS A 126 10.53 8.38 5.52
N ASP A 127 10.34 9.51 6.17
CA ASP A 127 9.02 10.02 6.56
C ASP A 127 8.46 10.88 5.43
N ILE A 128 7.33 10.47 4.83
CA ILE A 128 6.64 11.24 3.78
C ILE A 128 6.31 12.67 4.24
N LEU A 129 6.10 12.87 5.55
CA LEU A 129 5.79 14.19 6.12
C LEU A 129 7.03 15.04 6.37
N ASP A 130 8.24 14.49 6.27
CA ASP A 130 9.49 15.23 6.33
C ASP A 130 9.88 15.75 4.95
N LEU A 131 9.45 16.96 4.64
CA LEU A 131 9.77 17.64 3.38
C LEU A 131 11.18 18.27 3.36
N THR A 132 11.93 18.16 4.46
CA THR A 132 13.27 18.77 4.60
C THR A 132 14.38 17.82 4.20
N THR A 133 14.20 16.53 4.39
CA THR A 133 15.14 15.49 3.97
C THR A 133 14.96 15.18 2.48
N PRO A 134 15.99 15.41 1.64
CA PRO A 134 15.86 15.19 0.21
C PRO A 134 15.70 13.70 -0.12
N LEU A 135 14.84 13.40 -1.07
CA LEU A 135 14.73 12.07 -1.68
C LEU A 135 15.91 11.83 -2.63
N PRO A 136 16.37 10.57 -2.78
CA PRO A 136 17.67 10.28 -3.41
C PRO A 136 17.71 10.55 -4.91
N HIS A 137 16.58 10.48 -5.60
CA HIS A 137 16.53 10.56 -7.08
C HIS A 137 15.32 11.35 -7.58
N SER A 138 15.24 11.50 -8.91
CA SER A 138 14.05 11.99 -9.61
C SER A 138 13.34 10.82 -10.27
N TYR A 139 12.00 10.80 -10.18
CA TYR A 139 11.16 9.68 -10.56
C TYR A 139 10.21 10.05 -11.69
N ASP A 140 9.83 9.07 -12.49
CA ASP A 140 8.78 9.18 -13.51
C ASP A 140 7.40 8.96 -12.90
N ILE A 141 7.35 8.14 -11.82
CA ILE A 141 6.10 7.79 -11.14
C ILE A 141 6.32 7.84 -9.63
N LEU A 142 5.43 8.54 -8.94
CA LEU A 142 5.22 8.41 -7.49
C LEU A 142 3.95 7.61 -7.26
N VAL A 143 4.01 6.60 -6.42
CA VAL A 143 2.84 5.81 -6.02
C VAL A 143 2.76 5.74 -4.51
N SER A 144 1.54 5.73 -3.96
CA SER A 144 1.32 5.56 -2.52
C SER A 144 -0.05 4.99 -2.22
N ASN A 145 -0.11 4.13 -1.22
CA ASN A 145 -1.32 3.86 -0.45
C ASN A 145 -1.07 4.38 0.98
N PRO A 146 -1.22 5.68 1.21
CA PRO A 146 -0.91 6.29 2.50
C PRO A 146 -2.03 6.05 3.52
N PRO A 147 -1.80 6.26 4.81
CA PRO A 147 -2.87 6.28 5.81
C PRO A 147 -3.93 7.34 5.44
N TYR A 148 -5.20 6.95 5.46
CA TYR A 148 -6.29 7.84 5.04
C TYR A 148 -7.59 7.71 5.85
N ILE A 149 -7.65 6.79 6.82
CA ILE A 149 -8.84 6.58 7.63
C ILE A 149 -8.87 7.63 8.74
N MET A 150 -9.94 8.40 8.82
CA MET A 150 -10.10 9.38 9.90
C MET A 150 -10.31 8.65 11.24
N GLN A 151 -9.80 9.22 12.33
CA GLN A 151 -9.95 8.61 13.66
C GLN A 151 -11.42 8.40 14.05
N SER A 152 -12.32 9.28 13.61
CA SER A 152 -13.76 9.15 13.81
C SER A 152 -14.38 7.95 13.09
N GLU A 153 -13.77 7.45 12.00
CA GLU A 153 -14.25 6.29 11.26
C GLU A 153 -13.89 4.95 11.95
N ALA A 154 -13.00 4.96 12.95
CA ALA A 154 -12.54 3.76 13.63
C ALA A 154 -13.67 2.97 14.29
N THR A 155 -14.75 3.63 14.72
CA THR A 155 -15.92 2.99 15.35
C THR A 155 -16.75 2.15 14.39
N ASP A 156 -16.67 2.43 13.10
CA ASP A 156 -17.41 1.73 12.04
C ASP A 156 -16.59 0.60 11.40
N MET A 157 -15.33 0.46 11.83
CA MET A 157 -14.42 -0.56 11.31
C MET A 157 -14.55 -1.87 12.08
N GLU A 158 -14.16 -2.96 11.42
CA GLU A 158 -14.08 -4.25 12.07
C GLU A 158 -12.95 -4.30 13.10
N LEU A 159 -13.21 -4.87 14.28
CA LEU A 159 -12.28 -4.91 15.41
C LEU A 159 -10.93 -5.53 15.05
N HIS A 160 -10.92 -6.54 14.18
CA HIS A 160 -9.66 -7.19 13.79
C HIS A 160 -8.72 -6.25 13.01
N VAL A 161 -9.23 -5.21 12.35
CA VAL A 161 -8.40 -4.20 11.69
C VAL A 161 -7.85 -3.22 12.74
N THR A 162 -8.73 -2.69 13.60
CA THR A 162 -8.35 -1.64 14.56
C THR A 162 -7.49 -2.14 15.71
N GLU A 163 -7.59 -3.42 16.07
CA GLU A 163 -6.83 -4.00 17.19
C GLU A 163 -5.49 -4.64 16.76
N TRP A 164 -5.37 -5.07 15.50
CA TRP A 164 -4.23 -5.88 15.08
C TRP A 164 -3.33 -5.21 14.05
N GLU A 165 -3.89 -4.38 13.16
CA GLU A 165 -3.09 -3.72 12.14
C GLU A 165 -2.46 -2.41 12.66
N PRO A 166 -1.29 -2.00 12.14
CA PRO A 166 -0.58 -0.85 12.71
C PRO A 166 -1.36 0.45 12.49
N HIS A 167 -1.70 1.15 13.57
CA HIS A 167 -2.44 2.42 13.52
C HIS A 167 -1.77 3.49 12.65
N THR A 168 -0.44 3.48 12.60
CA THR A 168 0.34 4.39 11.76
C THR A 168 0.15 4.15 10.26
N ALA A 169 -0.31 2.96 9.86
CA ALA A 169 -0.64 2.63 8.48
C ALA A 169 -2.13 2.86 8.14
N LEU A 170 -2.97 3.14 9.13
CA LEU A 170 -4.42 3.28 8.97
C LEU A 170 -4.89 4.72 9.12
N PHE A 171 -4.53 5.37 10.24
CA PHE A 171 -5.25 6.53 10.72
C PHE A 171 -4.58 7.87 10.44
N VAL A 172 -5.43 8.84 10.16
CA VAL A 172 -5.09 10.27 10.11
C VAL A 172 -5.96 11.05 11.10
N PRO A 173 -5.50 12.22 11.60
CA PRO A 173 -6.34 13.10 12.42
C PRO A 173 -7.55 13.62 11.61
N ASP A 174 -8.71 13.67 12.24
CA ASP A 174 -9.95 14.16 11.60
C ASP A 174 -9.84 15.60 11.07
N ASN A 175 -9.06 16.43 11.74
CA ASN A 175 -8.84 17.83 11.33
C ASN A 175 -7.78 18.00 10.24
N ASP A 176 -7.12 16.92 9.81
CA ASP A 176 -6.09 16.94 8.76
C ASP A 176 -6.06 15.62 7.96
N ALA A 177 -7.21 15.20 7.47
CA ALA A 177 -7.39 13.93 6.75
C ALA A 177 -6.58 13.85 5.43
N LEU A 178 -6.24 14.98 4.83
CA LEU A 178 -5.52 15.05 3.55
C LEU A 178 -4.01 15.26 3.72
N ARG A 179 -3.46 15.13 4.92
CA ARG A 179 -2.06 15.47 5.24
C ARG A 179 -1.03 14.74 4.36
N PHE A 180 -1.23 13.45 4.12
CA PHE A 180 -0.30 12.67 3.29
C PHE A 180 -0.40 13.05 1.81
N TYR A 181 -1.60 13.29 1.31
CA TYR A 181 -1.78 13.73 -0.08
C TYR A 181 -1.17 15.11 -0.32
N ARG A 182 -1.25 16.00 0.67
CA ARG A 182 -0.58 17.31 0.63
C ARG A 182 0.93 17.13 0.57
N ALA A 183 1.50 16.30 1.43
CA ALA A 183 2.94 16.02 1.44
C ALA A 183 3.39 15.38 0.11
N ILE A 184 2.64 14.42 -0.44
CA ILE A 184 2.92 13.81 -1.73
C ILE A 184 2.85 14.84 -2.87
N ALA A 185 1.85 15.73 -2.84
CA ALA A 185 1.74 16.82 -3.81
C ALA A 185 2.93 17.78 -3.73
N GLU A 186 3.37 18.16 -2.52
CA GLU A 186 4.53 19.01 -2.31
C GLU A 186 5.83 18.34 -2.76
N ILE A 187 6.06 17.06 -2.42
CA ILE A 187 7.18 16.25 -2.92
C ILE A 187 7.21 16.27 -4.45
N GLY A 188 6.07 16.03 -5.08
CA GLY A 188 5.98 15.99 -6.54
C GLY A 188 6.21 17.34 -7.21
N GLN A 189 5.98 18.47 -6.53
CA GLN A 189 6.30 19.81 -7.06
C GLN A 189 7.80 20.11 -7.08
N THR A 190 8.60 19.38 -6.32
CA THR A 190 10.07 19.50 -6.36
C THR A 190 10.66 18.78 -7.60
N GLU A 191 11.99 18.70 -7.66
CA GLU A 191 12.70 17.94 -8.70
C GLU A 191 12.56 16.41 -8.54
N VAL A 192 11.90 15.94 -7.47
CA VAL A 192 11.66 14.52 -7.21
C VAL A 192 10.75 13.92 -8.27
N LEU A 193 9.67 14.60 -8.66
CA LEU A 193 8.86 14.18 -9.80
C LEU A 193 9.32 14.90 -11.04
N LYS A 194 9.75 14.16 -12.05
CA LYS A 194 10.18 14.70 -13.34
C LYS A 194 9.06 15.47 -14.03
N PRO A 195 9.36 16.45 -14.91
CA PRO A 195 8.35 17.05 -15.78
C PRO A 195 7.61 15.98 -16.59
N GLY A 196 6.27 16.02 -16.58
CA GLY A 196 5.43 14.98 -17.19
C GLY A 196 5.35 13.67 -16.41
N GLY A 197 5.94 13.60 -15.22
CA GLY A 197 5.80 12.45 -14.33
C GLY A 197 4.41 12.37 -13.70
N HIS A 198 4.06 11.19 -13.22
CA HIS A 198 2.72 10.89 -12.72
C HIS A 198 2.72 10.59 -11.23
N ILE A 199 1.63 10.95 -10.57
CA ILE A 199 1.31 10.52 -9.21
C ILE A 199 0.11 9.58 -9.27
N TYR A 200 0.20 8.46 -8.55
CA TYR A 200 -0.90 7.53 -8.34
C TYR A 200 -1.08 7.32 -6.84
N VAL A 201 -2.29 7.52 -6.34
CA VAL A 201 -2.58 7.31 -4.91
C VAL A 201 -3.87 6.55 -4.71
N GLU A 202 -3.88 5.66 -3.71
CA GLU A 202 -5.11 5.15 -3.12
C GLU A 202 -5.68 6.18 -2.15
N ILE A 203 -7.01 6.26 -2.04
CA ILE A 203 -7.68 7.31 -1.28
C ILE A 203 -8.83 6.79 -0.42
N ASN A 204 -9.19 7.57 0.60
CA ASN A 204 -10.46 7.40 1.31
C ASN A 204 -11.62 7.69 0.36
N GLN A 205 -12.56 6.73 0.25
CA GLN A 205 -13.73 6.84 -0.62
C GLN A 205 -14.61 8.07 -0.31
N ALA A 206 -14.62 8.51 0.95
CA ALA A 206 -15.42 9.65 1.38
C ALA A 206 -14.80 11.01 0.98
N LEU A 207 -13.51 11.04 0.63
CA LEU A 207 -12.74 12.25 0.37
C LEU A 207 -12.20 12.31 -1.08
N GLY A 208 -12.82 11.58 -2.00
CA GLY A 208 -12.36 11.50 -3.40
C GLY A 208 -12.30 12.88 -4.08
N LYS A 209 -13.36 13.66 -3.95
CA LYS A 209 -13.45 15.00 -4.53
C LYS A 209 -12.45 15.96 -3.89
N GLU A 210 -12.39 16.00 -2.57
CA GLU A 210 -11.48 16.86 -1.81
C GLU A 210 -10.01 16.57 -2.11
N THR A 211 -9.68 15.28 -2.28
CA THR A 211 -8.33 14.86 -2.66
C THR A 211 -8.00 15.27 -4.10
N ALA A 212 -8.94 15.14 -5.03
CA ALA A 212 -8.74 15.61 -6.40
C ALA A 212 -8.54 17.13 -6.45
N GLU A 213 -9.41 17.92 -5.79
CA GLU A 213 -9.30 19.38 -5.69
C GLU A 213 -7.97 19.81 -5.05
N LEU A 214 -7.45 19.02 -4.09
CA LEU A 214 -6.13 19.27 -3.52
C LEU A 214 -5.04 19.20 -4.60
N PHE A 215 -4.95 18.11 -5.36
CA PHE A 215 -3.95 17.98 -6.42
C PHE A 215 -4.09 19.06 -7.49
N GLU A 216 -5.31 19.41 -7.89
CA GLU A 216 -5.57 20.52 -8.82
C GLU A 216 -5.05 21.86 -8.26
N SER A 217 -5.23 22.12 -6.96
CA SER A 217 -4.76 23.33 -6.30
C SER A 217 -3.23 23.48 -6.30
N TYR A 218 -2.50 22.34 -6.32
CA TYR A 218 -1.05 22.29 -6.47
C TYR A 218 -0.60 22.39 -7.95
N GLY A 219 -1.53 22.54 -8.89
CA GLY A 219 -1.24 22.73 -10.31
C GLY A 219 -1.05 21.44 -11.11
N TYR A 220 -1.34 20.27 -10.51
CA TYR A 220 -1.37 19.01 -11.25
C TYR A 220 -2.50 19.00 -12.28
N LYS A 221 -2.27 18.30 -13.38
CA LYS A 221 -3.16 18.26 -14.55
C LYS A 221 -3.76 16.86 -14.71
N GLU A 222 -4.88 16.80 -15.46
CA GLU A 222 -5.61 15.56 -15.75
C GLU A 222 -5.87 14.73 -14.50
N VAL A 223 -6.25 15.41 -13.40
CA VAL A 223 -6.60 14.73 -12.16
C VAL A 223 -7.79 13.81 -12.41
N THR A 224 -7.54 12.52 -12.37
CA THR A 224 -8.51 11.47 -12.69
C THR A 224 -8.85 10.69 -11.43
N LEU A 225 -10.10 10.77 -11.00
CA LEU A 225 -10.65 9.96 -9.92
C LEU A 225 -11.22 8.66 -10.50
N ARG A 226 -10.74 7.52 -10.03
CA ARG A 226 -11.15 6.19 -10.46
C ARG A 226 -11.81 5.41 -9.33
N LYS A 227 -12.89 4.72 -9.69
CA LYS A 227 -13.61 3.82 -8.79
C LYS A 227 -13.00 2.43 -8.81
N ASP A 228 -13.10 1.74 -7.67
CA ASP A 228 -12.79 0.32 -7.54
C ASP A 228 -13.90 -0.55 -8.17
N ILE A 229 -13.67 -1.87 -8.21
CA ILE A 229 -14.64 -2.85 -8.73
C ILE A 229 -15.98 -2.84 -8.00
N PHE A 230 -16.03 -2.28 -6.78
CA PHE A 230 -17.25 -2.15 -5.99
C PHE A 230 -17.99 -0.83 -6.24
N GLY A 231 -17.40 0.07 -7.04
CA GLY A 231 -17.97 1.37 -7.41
C GLY A 231 -17.68 2.49 -6.44
N ASN A 232 -16.77 2.30 -5.48
CA ASN A 232 -16.33 3.34 -4.55
C ASN A 232 -15.17 4.16 -5.15
N ASP A 233 -15.11 5.44 -4.87
CA ASP A 233 -13.95 6.28 -5.20
C ASP A 233 -12.73 5.74 -4.47
N ARG A 234 -11.69 5.32 -5.21
CA ARG A 234 -10.59 4.57 -4.61
C ARG A 234 -9.21 5.05 -5.00
N MET A 235 -9.03 5.60 -6.17
CA MET A 235 -7.72 5.93 -6.69
C MET A 235 -7.73 7.28 -7.41
N ILE A 236 -6.64 8.02 -7.28
CA ILE A 236 -6.40 9.22 -8.07
C ILE A 236 -5.09 9.06 -8.84
N LYS A 237 -5.12 9.51 -10.10
CA LYS A 237 -3.97 9.75 -10.94
C LYS A 237 -3.93 11.21 -11.35
N CYS A 238 -2.76 11.80 -11.36
CA CYS A 238 -2.51 13.11 -11.96
C CYS A 238 -1.08 13.19 -12.49
N TYR A 239 -0.77 14.24 -13.27
CA TYR A 239 0.60 14.46 -13.73
C TYR A 239 1.06 15.92 -13.53
N LYS A 240 2.38 16.08 -13.46
CA LYS A 240 3.06 17.35 -13.24
C LYS A 240 3.14 18.18 -14.52
#